data_1296332fc02d8ffe15b7ef945a5edfa0
#
_entry.id   1296332fc02d8ffe15b7ef945a5edfa0
#
_cell.length_a   1.000
_cell.length_b   1.000
_cell.length_c   1.000
_cell.angle_alpha   90.00
_cell.angle_beta   90.00
_cell.angle_gamma   90.00
#
_symmetry.space_group_name_H-M   'P 1'
#
loop_
_entity.id
_entity.type
_entity.pdbx_description
1 polymer ?
#
loop_
_entity_poly.entity_id
_entity_poly.type
_entity_poly.pdbx_seq_one_letter_code
_entity_poly.pdbx_strand_id
1 'polypeptide(L)'
;MKKISTTLLLLIIAVLCHAQMAEPVKFTAQLKTNGTADAEIVFTGKIDDGWHVYSTQLGQSGPIEASLTATTTDGIQLVGKLTPRGKEINKYDNMFGMTVRYFEHTATFVQKVRFTKEQYHLECALEYGACSDQTCMPPAEVTLSRKGKAPAFIAAKGNEATKADEATKADEA
;
A
#
# COMPACT_ATOMS: atom_id res chain seq x y z
N MET A 1 -52.65 17.35 9.07
CA MET A 1 -51.69 16.58 9.86
C MET A 1 -51.25 15.27 9.17
N LYS A 2 -52.15 14.47 8.55
CA LYS A 2 -51.77 13.24 7.84
C LYS A 2 -50.80 13.40 6.68
N LYS A 3 -50.85 14.48 5.89
CA LYS A 3 -50.00 14.75 4.74
C LYS A 3 -48.53 15.09 5.11
N ILE A 4 -48.32 15.74 6.26
CA ILE A 4 -47.00 16.09 6.77
C ILE A 4 -46.26 14.85 7.29
N SER A 5 -47.01 13.90 7.91
CA SER A 5 -46.46 12.65 8.40
C SER A 5 -45.97 11.75 7.26
N THR A 6 -46.69 11.71 6.13
CA THR A 6 -46.33 10.89 4.97
C THR A 6 -45.08 11.42 4.26
N THR A 7 -44.98 12.77 4.14
CA THR A 7 -43.78 13.41 3.53
C THR A 7 -42.55 13.25 4.40
N LEU A 8 -42.67 13.32 5.71
CA LEU A 8 -41.58 13.12 6.64
C LEU A 8 -41.09 11.65 6.62
N LEU A 9 -42.01 10.69 6.52
CA LEU A 9 -41.70 9.27 6.41
C LEU A 9 -40.96 8.96 5.10
N LEU A 10 -41.39 9.54 3.98
CA LEU A 10 -40.69 9.40 2.67
C LEU A 10 -39.29 10.01 2.69
N LEU A 11 -39.10 11.14 3.39
CA LEU A 11 -37.78 11.76 3.55
C LEU A 11 -36.81 10.91 4.37
N ILE A 12 -37.31 10.24 5.43
CA ILE A 12 -36.52 9.35 6.28
C ILE A 12 -36.10 8.09 5.51
N ILE A 13 -36.98 7.53 4.67
CA ILE A 13 -36.67 6.36 3.85
C ILE A 13 -35.60 6.71 2.79
N ALA A 14 -35.64 7.91 2.20
CA ALA A 14 -34.63 8.37 1.23
C ALA A 14 -33.22 8.51 1.85
N VAL A 15 -33.14 8.86 3.13
CA VAL A 15 -31.84 8.99 3.84
C VAL A 15 -31.23 7.62 4.18
N LEU A 16 -32.03 6.56 4.30
CA LEU A 16 -31.56 5.20 4.60
C LEU A 16 -31.07 4.44 3.36
N CYS A 17 -31.32 4.93 2.15
CA CYS A 17 -30.84 4.37 0.89
C CYS A 17 -29.41 4.86 0.54
N HIS A 18 -28.54 5.11 1.50
CA HIS A 18 -27.11 5.15 1.20
C HIS A 18 -26.69 3.69 0.96
N ALA A 19 -26.68 3.31 -0.30
CA ALA A 19 -26.05 2.09 -0.74
C ALA A 19 -24.59 2.15 -0.24
N GLN A 20 -24.30 1.41 0.82
CA GLN A 20 -22.93 1.17 1.25
C GLN A 20 -22.28 0.40 0.09
N MET A 21 -21.49 1.10 -0.72
CA MET A 21 -20.67 0.42 -1.72
C MET A 21 -19.80 -0.56 -0.93
N ALA A 22 -20.07 -1.84 -1.14
CA ALA A 22 -19.24 -2.87 -0.55
C ALA A 22 -17.80 -2.64 -0.99
N GLU A 23 -16.88 -2.48 -0.06
CA GLU A 23 -15.45 -2.44 -0.32
C GLU A 23 -14.89 -3.85 -0.11
N PRO A 24 -14.95 -4.72 -1.13
CA PRO A 24 -14.55 -6.12 -0.99
C PRO A 24 -13.04 -6.29 -0.86
N VAL A 25 -12.28 -5.22 -1.03
CA VAL A 25 -10.82 -5.22 -0.89
C VAL A 25 -10.38 -4.07 0.00
N LYS A 26 -9.62 -4.40 1.05
CA LYS A 26 -9.09 -3.42 2.01
C LYS A 26 -7.59 -3.57 2.14
N PHE A 27 -6.85 -2.56 1.69
CA PHE A 27 -5.41 -2.51 1.82
C PHE A 27 -4.97 -1.69 3.03
N THR A 28 -3.83 -2.09 3.60
CA THR A 28 -3.02 -1.32 4.53
C THR A 28 -1.64 -1.10 3.95
N ALA A 29 -1.02 0.04 4.23
CA ALA A 29 0.31 0.39 3.76
C ALA A 29 1.24 0.67 4.93
N GLN A 30 2.46 0.11 4.91
CA GLN A 30 3.46 0.27 5.96
C GLN A 30 4.87 0.43 5.35
N LEU A 31 5.67 1.32 5.93
CA LEU A 31 7.11 1.37 5.69
C LEU A 31 7.79 0.51 6.77
N LYS A 32 8.37 -0.62 6.39
CA LYS A 32 9.08 -1.54 7.27
C LYS A 32 10.58 -1.30 7.19
N THR A 33 11.20 -1.04 8.33
CA THR A 33 12.63 -0.80 8.47
C THR A 33 13.25 -1.88 9.34
N ASN A 34 14.50 -2.21 9.10
CA ASN A 34 15.28 -3.19 9.86
C ASN A 34 16.51 -2.56 10.56
N GLY A 35 16.54 -1.23 10.68
CA GLY A 35 17.68 -0.53 11.27
C GLY A 35 18.81 -0.21 10.30
N THR A 36 18.73 -0.68 9.04
CA THR A 36 19.70 -0.37 7.98
C THR A 36 19.21 0.75 7.06
N ALA A 37 20.02 1.08 6.06
CA ALA A 37 19.60 2.02 5.01
C ALA A 37 18.53 1.43 4.07
N ASP A 38 18.40 0.12 4.00
CA ASP A 38 17.39 -0.55 3.18
C ASP A 38 16.10 -0.76 3.98
N ALA A 39 14.97 -0.56 3.31
CA ALA A 39 13.64 -0.71 3.88
C ALA A 39 12.65 -1.22 2.82
N GLU A 40 11.43 -1.52 3.21
CA GLU A 40 10.37 -1.99 2.33
C GLU A 40 9.07 -1.23 2.59
N ILE A 41 8.44 -0.76 1.52
CA ILE A 41 7.02 -0.38 1.56
C ILE A 41 6.23 -1.66 1.32
N VAL A 42 5.36 -2.02 2.26
CA VAL A 42 4.54 -3.22 2.20
C VAL A 42 3.07 -2.84 2.20
N PHE A 43 2.39 -3.22 1.14
CA PHE A 43 0.94 -3.12 1.01
C PHE A 43 0.33 -4.50 1.23
N THR A 44 -0.59 -4.61 2.18
CA THR A 44 -1.28 -5.88 2.48
C THR A 44 -2.78 -5.67 2.35
N GLY A 45 -3.40 -6.39 1.42
CA GLY A 45 -4.81 -6.37 1.13
C GLY A 45 -5.53 -7.60 1.68
N LYS A 46 -6.69 -7.39 2.31
CA LYS A 46 -7.68 -8.42 2.55
C LYS A 46 -8.71 -8.37 1.44
N ILE A 47 -9.07 -9.53 0.91
CA ILE A 47 -9.96 -9.70 -0.23
C ILE A 47 -11.11 -10.58 0.23
N ASP A 48 -12.33 -10.11 0.07
CA ASP A 48 -13.54 -10.87 0.39
C ASP A 48 -13.73 -12.05 -0.58
N ASP A 49 -14.44 -13.08 -0.14
CA ASP A 49 -14.71 -14.26 -0.94
C ASP A 49 -15.42 -13.91 -2.27
N GLY A 50 -15.00 -14.57 -3.34
CA GLY A 50 -15.51 -14.32 -4.69
C GLY A 50 -14.90 -13.10 -5.40
N TRP A 51 -13.95 -12.40 -4.76
CA TRP A 51 -13.18 -11.32 -5.35
C TRP A 51 -11.70 -11.69 -5.50
N HIS A 52 -11.05 -11.02 -6.43
CA HIS A 52 -9.61 -11.16 -6.65
C HIS A 52 -8.97 -9.81 -7.00
N VAL A 53 -7.70 -9.66 -6.68
CA VAL A 53 -6.88 -8.49 -6.99
C VAL A 53 -5.81 -8.89 -7.97
N TYR A 54 -5.70 -8.16 -9.06
CA TYR A 54 -4.71 -8.45 -10.10
C TYR A 54 -3.28 -8.16 -9.64
N SER A 55 -2.36 -8.95 -10.15
CA SER A 55 -0.93 -8.83 -9.84
C SER A 55 -0.28 -7.70 -10.64
N THR A 56 1.05 -7.63 -10.63
CA THR A 56 1.87 -6.67 -11.36
C THR A 56 2.27 -7.22 -12.73
N GLN A 57 2.63 -6.35 -13.67
CA GLN A 57 3.24 -6.71 -14.96
C GLN A 57 2.36 -7.64 -15.82
N LEU A 58 1.10 -7.27 -15.97
CA LEU A 58 0.12 -8.00 -16.81
C LEU A 58 0.09 -7.49 -18.23
N GLY A 59 0.63 -6.31 -18.51
CA GLY A 59 0.66 -5.68 -19.83
C GLY A 59 -0.52 -4.74 -20.07
N GLN A 60 -0.43 -3.95 -21.13
CA GLN A 60 -1.33 -2.82 -21.39
C GLN A 60 -2.74 -3.19 -21.86
N SER A 61 -2.97 -4.43 -22.26
CA SER A 61 -4.28 -4.87 -22.80
C SER A 61 -5.11 -5.66 -21.79
N GLY A 62 -4.65 -5.77 -20.57
CA GLY A 62 -5.28 -6.55 -19.50
C GLY A 62 -6.07 -5.71 -18.51
N PRO A 63 -6.43 -6.32 -17.38
CA PRO A 63 -7.02 -5.63 -16.25
C PRO A 63 -6.05 -4.60 -15.66
N ILE A 64 -6.58 -3.72 -14.82
CA ILE A 64 -5.75 -2.79 -14.03
C ILE A 64 -4.83 -3.59 -13.13
N GLU A 65 -3.54 -3.55 -13.44
CA GLU A 65 -2.50 -4.23 -12.64
C GLU A 65 -2.14 -3.42 -11.39
N ALA A 66 -1.60 -4.10 -10.37
CA ALA A 66 -1.07 -3.40 -9.21
C ALA A 66 0.18 -2.61 -9.60
N SER A 67 0.14 -1.31 -9.40
CA SER A 67 1.23 -0.39 -9.73
C SER A 67 1.49 0.62 -8.61
N LEU A 68 2.75 1.08 -8.48
CA LEU A 68 3.15 2.07 -7.50
C LEU A 68 3.53 3.37 -8.18
N THR A 69 2.92 4.46 -7.72
CA THR A 69 3.32 5.83 -8.06
C THR A 69 3.83 6.53 -6.82
N ALA A 70 5.02 7.14 -6.89
CA ALA A 70 5.57 7.96 -5.83
C ALA A 70 5.56 9.43 -6.26
N THR A 71 4.94 10.29 -5.45
CA THR A 71 4.85 11.72 -5.68
C THR A 71 5.94 12.51 -4.95
N THR A 72 6.45 11.95 -3.85
CA THR A 72 7.54 12.54 -3.07
C THR A 72 8.50 11.45 -2.60
N THR A 73 9.80 11.64 -2.87
CA THR A 73 10.88 10.72 -2.47
C THR A 73 12.11 11.48 -1.96
N ASP A 74 11.92 12.49 -1.09
CA ASP A 74 13.05 13.21 -0.51
C ASP A 74 13.75 12.36 0.56
N GLY A 75 15.06 12.22 0.48
CA GLY A 75 15.88 11.44 1.42
C GLY A 75 15.64 9.93 1.41
N ILE A 76 14.87 9.43 0.45
CA ILE A 76 14.57 8.01 0.22
C ILE A 76 14.39 7.77 -1.28
N GLN A 77 14.82 6.64 -1.80
CA GLN A 77 14.66 6.29 -3.21
C GLN A 77 14.04 4.90 -3.37
N LEU A 78 13.26 4.72 -4.43
CA LEU A 78 12.73 3.41 -4.82
C LEU A 78 13.85 2.55 -5.42
N VAL A 79 13.87 1.26 -5.09
CA VAL A 79 14.84 0.29 -5.58
C VAL A 79 14.11 -0.84 -6.30
N GLY A 80 14.37 -0.98 -7.60
CA GLY A 80 13.70 -1.97 -8.44
C GLY A 80 12.22 -1.63 -8.70
N LYS A 81 11.45 -2.67 -9.01
CA LYS A 81 10.01 -2.58 -9.30
C LYS A 81 9.18 -3.08 -8.12
N LEU A 82 7.90 -2.70 -8.09
CA LEU A 82 6.91 -3.30 -7.22
C LEU A 82 6.84 -4.81 -7.49
N THR A 83 6.91 -5.63 -6.45
CA THR A 83 6.90 -7.09 -6.55
C THR A 83 5.77 -7.69 -5.72
N PRO A 84 5.01 -8.65 -6.27
CA PRO A 84 4.02 -9.39 -5.53
C PRO A 84 4.71 -10.39 -4.57
N ARG A 85 4.07 -10.67 -3.42
CA ARG A 85 4.46 -11.74 -2.49
C ARG A 85 3.25 -12.61 -2.16
N GLY A 86 3.47 -13.91 -2.08
CA GLY A 86 2.42 -14.88 -1.79
C GLY A 86 2.14 -15.81 -2.97
N LYS A 87 1.05 -16.55 -2.87
CA LYS A 87 0.64 -17.51 -3.90
C LYS A 87 -0.22 -16.80 -4.93
N GLU A 88 0.36 -16.47 -6.08
CA GLU A 88 -0.39 -16.00 -7.25
C GLU A 88 -1.15 -17.16 -7.89
N ILE A 89 -2.36 -16.89 -8.33
CA ILE A 89 -3.17 -17.76 -9.18
C ILE A 89 -2.94 -17.31 -10.62
N ASN A 90 -2.61 -18.25 -11.48
CA ASN A 90 -2.41 -18.02 -12.92
C ASN A 90 -3.54 -18.72 -13.67
N LYS A 91 -4.44 -17.96 -14.29
CA LYS A 91 -5.66 -18.48 -14.93
C LYS A 91 -6.01 -17.66 -16.15
N TYR A 92 -6.62 -18.35 -17.14
CA TYR A 92 -7.22 -17.66 -18.29
C TYR A 92 -8.48 -16.94 -17.84
N ASP A 93 -8.53 -15.65 -18.11
CA ASP A 93 -9.66 -14.76 -17.80
C ASP A 93 -10.48 -14.53 -19.08
N ASN A 94 -11.73 -14.94 -19.06
CA ASN A 94 -12.62 -14.82 -20.21
C ASN A 94 -13.04 -13.38 -20.49
N MET A 95 -13.07 -12.51 -19.47
CA MET A 95 -13.45 -11.11 -19.61
C MET A 95 -12.38 -10.34 -20.40
N PHE A 96 -11.11 -10.63 -20.14
CA PHE A 96 -9.99 -9.99 -20.83
C PHE A 96 -9.42 -10.82 -22.00
N GLY A 97 -9.85 -12.07 -22.16
CA GLY A 97 -9.39 -12.95 -23.25
C GLY A 97 -7.90 -13.31 -23.15
N MET A 98 -7.32 -13.29 -21.96
CA MET A 98 -5.89 -13.54 -21.74
C MET A 98 -5.62 -14.27 -20.43
N THR A 99 -4.42 -14.82 -20.31
CA THR A 99 -3.97 -15.38 -19.04
C THR A 99 -3.50 -14.25 -18.11
N VAL A 100 -4.07 -14.18 -16.93
CA VAL A 100 -3.77 -13.19 -15.89
C VAL A 100 -3.23 -13.84 -14.63
N ARG A 101 -2.57 -13.03 -13.80
CA ARG A 101 -2.14 -13.42 -12.45
C ARG A 101 -2.87 -12.55 -11.45
N TYR A 102 -3.37 -13.16 -10.38
CA TYR A 102 -4.15 -12.48 -9.37
C TYR A 102 -4.04 -13.17 -8.01
N PHE A 103 -4.58 -12.53 -6.97
CA PHE A 103 -4.66 -13.02 -5.60
C PHE A 103 -6.11 -13.11 -5.16
N GLU A 104 -6.43 -14.13 -4.38
CA GLU A 104 -7.66 -14.28 -3.62
C GLU A 104 -7.34 -14.24 -2.13
N HIS A 105 -8.31 -13.84 -1.29
CA HIS A 105 -8.23 -13.73 0.17
C HIS A 105 -7.19 -12.72 0.68
N THR A 106 -5.98 -12.77 0.18
CA THR A 106 -4.90 -11.84 0.61
C THR A 106 -3.96 -11.54 -0.55
N ALA A 107 -3.70 -10.25 -0.78
CA ALA A 107 -2.66 -9.78 -1.70
C ALA A 107 -1.57 -9.04 -0.92
N THR A 108 -0.32 -9.25 -1.26
CA THR A 108 0.80 -8.49 -0.70
C THR A 108 1.69 -7.98 -1.83
N PHE A 109 1.95 -6.66 -1.82
CA PHE A 109 2.87 -6.03 -2.75
C PHE A 109 3.97 -5.33 -1.99
N VAL A 110 5.20 -5.43 -2.48
CA VAL A 110 6.39 -4.91 -1.82
C VAL A 110 7.22 -4.07 -2.78
N GLN A 111 7.51 -2.85 -2.37
CA GLN A 111 8.48 -1.98 -3.01
C GLN A 111 9.69 -1.81 -2.11
N LYS A 112 10.86 -2.20 -2.58
CA LYS A 112 12.13 -1.92 -1.89
C LYS A 112 12.46 -0.44 -2.00
N VAL A 113 12.99 0.10 -0.92
CA VAL A 113 13.44 1.50 -0.85
C VAL A 113 14.78 1.57 -0.11
N ARG A 114 15.53 2.65 -0.34
CA ARG A 114 16.78 2.94 0.36
C ARG A 114 16.78 4.37 0.87
N PHE A 115 17.08 4.56 2.14
CA PHE A 115 17.32 5.88 2.71
C PHE A 115 18.64 6.44 2.19
N THR A 116 18.60 7.70 1.72
CA THR A 116 19.75 8.43 1.18
C THR A 116 20.17 9.61 2.03
N LYS A 117 19.30 10.02 2.98
CA LYS A 117 19.55 11.12 3.93
C LYS A 117 19.05 10.74 5.32
N GLU A 118 19.53 11.47 6.35
CA GLU A 118 19.06 11.30 7.73
C GLU A 118 17.56 11.58 7.87
N GLN A 119 17.05 12.61 7.22
CA GLN A 119 15.62 12.93 7.18
C GLN A 119 15.04 12.51 5.85
N TYR A 120 13.82 11.96 5.89
CA TYR A 120 13.12 11.57 4.68
C TYR A 120 11.67 12.03 4.68
N HIS A 121 11.14 12.19 3.48
CA HIS A 121 9.72 12.38 3.20
C HIS A 121 9.34 11.50 2.01
N LEU A 122 8.42 10.57 2.23
CA LEU A 122 7.88 9.65 1.25
C LEU A 122 6.36 9.86 1.12
N GLU A 123 5.90 10.05 -0.12
CA GLU A 123 4.48 9.97 -0.46
C GLU A 123 4.33 9.09 -1.69
N CYS A 124 3.53 8.06 -1.58
CA CYS A 124 3.26 7.12 -2.68
C CYS A 124 1.86 6.55 -2.58
N ALA A 125 1.38 6.02 -3.70
CA ALA A 125 0.10 5.32 -3.80
C ALA A 125 0.28 4.01 -4.56
N LEU A 126 -0.37 2.95 -4.07
CA LEU A 126 -0.60 1.72 -4.80
C LEU A 126 -1.96 1.83 -5.48
N GLU A 127 -1.99 1.83 -6.82
CA GLU A 127 -3.21 1.61 -7.60
C GLU A 127 -3.39 0.11 -7.81
N TYR A 128 -4.64 -0.37 -7.77
CA TYR A 128 -4.96 -1.77 -8.03
C TYR A 128 -6.36 -1.95 -8.64
N GLY A 129 -6.49 -3.00 -9.44
CA GLY A 129 -7.77 -3.47 -9.95
C GLY A 129 -8.27 -4.69 -9.18
N ALA A 130 -9.58 -4.74 -8.94
CA ALA A 130 -10.24 -5.87 -8.31
C ALA A 130 -11.52 -6.24 -9.04
N CYS A 131 -11.71 -7.53 -9.28
CA CYS A 131 -12.88 -8.07 -9.97
C CYS A 131 -13.45 -9.28 -9.22
N SER A 132 -14.72 -9.56 -9.49
CA SER A 132 -15.37 -10.84 -9.26
C SER A 132 -15.59 -11.53 -10.62
N ASP A 133 -16.20 -12.70 -10.63
CA ASP A 133 -16.58 -13.39 -11.89
C ASP A 133 -17.63 -12.62 -12.71
N GLN A 134 -18.26 -11.59 -12.14
CA GLN A 134 -19.36 -10.87 -12.78
C GLN A 134 -19.08 -9.39 -13.03
N THR A 135 -18.22 -8.76 -12.25
CA THR A 135 -18.00 -7.32 -12.31
C THR A 135 -16.64 -6.93 -11.75
N CYS A 136 -16.13 -5.78 -12.21
CA CYS A 136 -14.93 -5.16 -11.67
C CYS A 136 -15.29 -3.88 -10.92
N MET A 137 -14.53 -3.60 -9.87
CA MET A 137 -14.55 -2.28 -9.22
C MET A 137 -13.87 -1.22 -10.09
N PRO A 138 -14.22 0.04 -9.95
CA PRO A 138 -13.34 1.11 -10.42
C PRO A 138 -11.94 0.95 -9.84
N PRO A 139 -10.88 1.39 -10.54
CA PRO A 139 -9.52 1.43 -9.99
C PRO A 139 -9.52 2.07 -8.62
N ALA A 140 -8.85 1.43 -7.67
CA ALA A 140 -8.76 1.91 -6.29
C ALA A 140 -7.30 2.18 -5.91
N GLU A 141 -7.10 3.11 -4.98
CA GLU A 141 -5.77 3.49 -4.52
C GLU A 141 -5.67 3.39 -2.99
N VAL A 142 -4.48 3.01 -2.53
CA VAL A 142 -4.09 3.12 -1.13
C VAL A 142 -2.82 3.94 -1.00
N THR A 143 -2.88 5.02 -0.22
CA THR A 143 -1.78 5.96 -0.07
C THR A 143 -0.93 5.65 1.15
N LEU A 144 0.37 5.96 1.06
CA LEU A 144 1.29 5.99 2.18
C LEU A 144 2.01 7.33 2.20
N SER A 145 1.87 8.08 3.29
CA SER A 145 2.68 9.28 3.57
C SER A 145 3.47 9.04 4.85
N ARG A 146 4.79 9.22 4.80
CA ARG A 146 5.71 9.05 5.93
C ARG A 146 6.81 10.09 5.90
N LYS A 147 7.04 10.71 7.07
CA LYS A 147 8.15 11.63 7.33
C LYS A 147 8.87 11.16 8.58
N GLY A 148 10.20 11.30 8.62
CA GLY A 148 10.95 10.93 9.81
C GLY A 148 12.45 10.93 9.62
N LYS A 149 13.13 10.35 10.60
CA LYS A 149 14.57 10.08 10.55
C LYS A 149 14.81 8.63 10.18
N ALA A 150 15.72 8.42 9.25
CA ALA A 150 16.11 7.09 8.80
C ALA A 150 16.89 6.35 9.90
N PRO A 151 16.50 5.13 10.27
CA PRO A 151 17.09 4.39 11.40
C PRO A 151 18.61 4.19 11.28
N ALA A 152 19.10 3.95 10.07
CA ALA A 152 20.54 3.75 9.82
C ALA A 152 21.41 4.95 10.24
N PHE A 153 20.90 6.17 10.06
CA PHE A 153 21.63 7.39 10.42
C PHE A 153 21.55 7.72 11.92
N ILE A 154 20.51 7.23 12.61
CA ILE A 154 20.39 7.35 14.06
C ILE A 154 21.40 6.43 14.74
N ALA A 155 21.53 5.18 14.28
CA ALA A 155 22.48 4.20 14.81
C ALA A 155 23.94 4.65 14.64
N ALA A 156 24.28 5.27 13.51
CA ALA A 156 25.64 5.78 13.28
C ALA A 156 26.03 6.89 14.26
N LYS A 157 25.14 7.84 14.57
CA LYS A 157 25.40 8.89 15.56
C LYS A 157 25.52 8.37 17.00
N GLY A 158 24.78 7.32 17.36
CA GLY A 158 24.91 6.67 18.67
C GLY A 158 26.29 6.05 18.89
N ASN A 159 26.87 5.46 17.84
CA ASN A 159 28.21 4.85 17.91
C ASN A 159 29.36 5.89 17.94
N GLU A 160 29.17 7.07 17.36
CA GLU A 160 30.17 8.16 17.45
C GLU A 160 30.18 8.80 18.83
N ALA A 161 29.02 8.99 19.46
CA ALA A 161 28.93 9.54 20.82
C ALA A 161 29.60 8.61 21.85
N THR A 162 29.42 7.29 21.72
CA THR A 162 30.03 6.30 22.62
C THR A 162 31.56 6.22 22.45
N LYS A 163 32.08 6.46 21.24
CA LYS A 163 33.53 6.49 20.97
C LYS A 163 34.21 7.76 21.47
N ALA A 164 33.49 8.88 21.49
CA ALA A 164 34.02 10.14 22.01
C ALA A 164 34.19 10.12 23.54
N ASP A 165 33.25 9.48 24.26
CA ASP A 165 33.33 9.35 25.73
C ASP A 165 34.41 8.34 26.18
N GLU A 166 34.75 7.34 25.36
CA GLU A 166 35.81 6.38 25.67
C GLU A 166 37.23 6.94 25.41
N ALA A 167 37.35 7.83 24.39
CA ALA A 167 38.63 8.49 24.10
C ALA A 167 39.02 9.54 25.15
N THR A 168 38.05 10.19 25.79
CA THR A 168 38.32 11.20 26.84
C THR A 168 38.73 10.57 28.17
N LYS A 169 38.40 9.30 28.42
CA LYS A 169 38.78 8.58 29.64
C LYS A 169 40.14 7.92 29.59
N ALA A 170 40.74 7.80 28.42
CA ALA A 170 42.09 7.21 28.25
C ALA A 170 43.24 8.20 28.41
N ASP A 171 42.95 9.50 28.46
CA ASP A 171 43.98 10.56 28.56
C ASP A 171 44.15 11.10 29.99
N GLU A 172 43.44 10.52 30.97
CA GLU A 172 43.45 10.94 32.41
C GLU A 172 43.97 9.83 33.36
N ALA A 173 44.73 8.85 32.84
CA ALA A 173 45.33 7.77 33.62
C ALA A 173 46.85 7.72 33.51
#